data_c067eb5f7332a0025b45b4af5e852095
#
_entry.id   c067eb5f7332a0025b45b4af5e852095
#
_cell.length_a   1.000
_cell.length_b   1.000
_cell.length_c   1.000
_cell.angle_alpha   90.00
_cell.angle_beta   90.00
_cell.angle_gamma   90.00
#
_symmetry.space_group_name_H-M   'P 1'
#
loop_
_entity.id
_entity.type
_entity.pdbx_description
1 polymer ?
#
loop_
_entity_poly.entity_id
_entity_poly.type
_entity_poly.pdbx_seq_one_letter_code
_entity_poly.pdbx_strand_id
1 'polypeptide(L)'
;MSIYKNILITMSKIGLTLLGVALLATAVPACAKAGKGKEKISIEWGKPLDVCPGGYGRVHSIGDGRLMLCYSSGGSDYVRISTDEGASWGEPTLVMATFDHTTDKGTATLRCANPEFAKLSESNPHHPGRIIFAANLRPKDNKSTVHPFSIVCSVSDDNGATWSGRRNVYDSRTWNTDASKGAWEPFVLELPDGTVQIYFTDNTPYYAQGDTRGNNISVVESADGGDSWGDARIVCHSEGGWDGMPVVTLYDGRLYLVVEHKDERGGSFPMTIQAMSCTLDENWPQEITLNSGRRFYPFGINPSYIGAPYIIHTDNYFVISGQSAEGSAEPMKDTYSVPEVYVGPLSAASAENEWKWRKMTASRPMDIDQSQYSGLWNSLCHIGGDRILCVTQHRAHIYVIPGTITKK
;
A
#
# COMPACT_ATOMS: atom_id res chain seq x y z
N MET A 1 37.89 -17.95 48.15
CA MET A 1 39.26 -17.45 48.22
C MET A 1 39.33 -16.31 47.24
N SER A 2 39.08 -15.10 47.67
CA SER A 2 40.01 -14.05 48.16
C SER A 2 41.13 -13.77 47.16
N ILE A 3 41.18 -12.55 46.57
CA ILE A 3 41.89 -11.42 47.12
C ILE A 3 41.46 -10.10 46.44
N TYR A 4 41.07 -9.16 47.34
CA TYR A 4 41.02 -7.71 47.10
C TYR A 4 42.44 -7.13 47.02
N LYS A 5 42.63 -6.00 46.31
CA LYS A 5 43.42 -4.89 46.88
C LYS A 5 43.18 -3.57 46.13
N ASN A 6 42.75 -2.59 46.90
CA ASN A 6 42.72 -1.14 46.73
C ASN A 6 44.05 -0.51 46.32
N ILE A 7 44.01 0.64 45.63
CA ILE A 7 44.98 1.73 45.90
C ILE A 7 44.19 3.05 45.85
N LEU A 8 44.33 3.76 47.00
CA LEU A 8 43.88 5.13 47.29
C LEU A 8 45.10 6.07 47.19
N ILE A 9 44.81 7.39 47.10
CA ILE A 9 45.66 8.56 47.48
C ILE A 9 46.46 9.16 46.29
N THR A 10 46.29 10.50 45.96
CA THR A 10 46.77 11.60 46.85
C THR A 10 46.21 12.94 46.35
N MET A 11 45.70 13.77 47.26
CA MET A 11 45.38 15.19 47.06
C MET A 11 46.68 16.03 47.19
N SER A 12 46.74 17.11 46.40
CA SER A 12 47.66 18.20 46.72
C SER A 12 46.97 19.54 46.40
N LYS A 13 46.95 20.41 47.41
CA LYS A 13 46.42 21.78 47.45
C LYS A 13 47.44 22.73 46.85
N ILE A 14 46.99 23.71 46.05
CA ILE A 14 47.71 25.02 45.95
C ILE A 14 46.68 26.11 45.58
N GLY A 15 46.56 27.09 46.45
CA GLY A 15 46.65 28.53 46.28
C GLY A 15 45.45 29.30 45.74
N LEU A 16 44.73 29.92 46.66
CA LEU A 16 43.80 31.03 46.43
C LEU A 16 44.52 32.29 45.94
N THR A 17 44.03 32.94 44.90
CA THR A 17 44.23 34.38 44.70
C THR A 17 42.90 35.00 44.23
N LEU A 18 42.29 35.82 45.09
CA LEU A 18 41.13 36.62 44.80
C LEU A 18 41.53 37.79 43.88
N LEU A 19 40.87 37.91 42.69
CA LEU A 19 40.76 39.17 41.99
C LEU A 19 39.26 39.45 41.76
N GLY A 20 38.80 40.53 42.43
CA GLY A 20 37.44 40.99 42.28
C GLY A 20 37.19 41.58 40.88
N VAL A 21 36.18 41.11 40.20
CA VAL A 21 35.63 41.74 39.01
C VAL A 21 34.15 42.03 39.29
N ALA A 22 33.83 43.32 39.28
CA ALA A 22 32.45 43.82 39.41
C ALA A 22 31.56 43.26 38.29
N LEU A 23 30.57 42.46 38.64
CA LEU A 23 29.50 42.11 37.71
C LEU A 23 28.53 43.26 37.51
N LEU A 24 28.59 43.89 36.34
CA LEU A 24 27.48 44.68 35.85
C LEU A 24 26.38 43.72 35.42
N ALA A 25 25.29 43.63 36.19
CA ALA A 25 24.09 42.89 35.82
C ALA A 25 23.38 43.64 34.68
N THR A 26 23.62 43.27 33.45
CA THR A 26 22.71 43.63 32.33
C THR A 26 21.51 42.71 32.39
N ALA A 27 20.33 43.25 32.71
CA ALA A 27 19.10 42.52 32.63
C ALA A 27 18.86 42.11 31.16
N VAL A 28 19.05 40.83 30.88
CA VAL A 28 18.59 40.22 29.63
C VAL A 28 17.05 40.11 29.71
N PRO A 29 16.31 40.70 28.78
CA PRO A 29 14.87 40.49 28.78
C PRO A 29 14.59 39.00 28.60
N ALA A 30 13.82 38.43 29.51
CA ALA A 30 13.30 37.08 29.39
C ALA A 30 12.51 36.99 28.08
N CYS A 31 13.16 36.40 27.06
CA CYS A 31 12.49 36.00 25.83
C CYS A 31 11.47 34.94 26.25
N ALA A 32 10.21 35.34 26.37
CA ALA A 32 9.09 34.43 26.55
C ALA A 32 9.19 33.41 25.42
N LYS A 33 9.56 32.15 25.72
CA LYS A 33 9.38 31.03 24.79
C LYS A 33 7.89 30.97 24.50
N ALA A 34 7.48 31.59 23.39
CA ALA A 34 6.19 31.28 22.79
C ALA A 34 6.18 29.76 22.62
N GLY A 35 5.34 29.06 23.38
CA GLY A 35 5.11 27.66 23.24
C GLY A 35 4.70 27.45 21.79
N LYS A 36 5.55 26.78 20.99
CA LYS A 36 5.18 26.31 19.65
C LYS A 36 3.96 25.43 19.85
N GLY A 37 2.77 25.96 19.51
CA GLY A 37 1.56 25.15 19.40
C GLY A 37 1.92 23.94 18.57
N LYS A 38 1.51 22.75 18.96
CA LYS A 38 1.74 21.54 18.16
C LYS A 38 1.03 21.77 16.83
N GLU A 39 1.79 21.95 15.76
CA GLU A 39 1.26 22.06 14.41
C GLU A 39 0.36 20.85 14.14
N LYS A 40 -0.89 21.13 13.79
CA LYS A 40 -1.91 20.11 13.54
C LYS A 40 -2.01 19.88 12.03
N ILE A 41 -1.66 18.67 11.59
CA ILE A 41 -1.88 18.25 10.21
C ILE A 41 -3.35 17.85 10.07
N SER A 42 -4.01 18.26 8.98
CA SER A 42 -5.39 17.91 8.65
C SER A 42 -5.55 17.77 7.13
N ILE A 43 -6.61 17.09 6.68
CA ILE A 43 -6.98 17.03 5.26
C ILE A 43 -8.29 17.76 5.09
N GLU A 44 -8.35 18.69 4.16
CA GLU A 44 -9.57 19.35 3.71
C GLU A 44 -10.11 18.59 2.51
N TRP A 45 -11.24 17.90 2.70
CA TRP A 45 -11.86 17.06 1.67
C TRP A 45 -12.86 17.86 0.84
N GLY A 46 -12.80 17.67 -0.48
CA GLY A 46 -13.78 18.18 -1.41
C GLY A 46 -15.01 17.28 -1.50
N LYS A 47 -15.88 17.58 -2.45
CA LYS A 47 -17.12 16.81 -2.67
C LYS A 47 -16.80 15.46 -3.32
N PRO A 48 -17.31 14.34 -2.78
CA PRO A 48 -17.23 13.04 -3.44
C PRO A 48 -17.92 13.03 -4.81
N LEU A 49 -17.25 12.47 -5.82
CA LEU A 49 -17.78 12.27 -7.16
C LEU A 49 -18.09 10.78 -7.34
N ASP A 50 -19.34 10.43 -7.64
CA ASP A 50 -19.73 9.11 -8.12
C ASP A 50 -19.33 8.99 -9.61
N VAL A 51 -18.33 8.14 -9.88
CA VAL A 51 -17.75 8.03 -11.23
C VAL A 51 -18.48 6.99 -12.07
N CYS A 52 -18.67 5.78 -11.52
CA CYS A 52 -19.29 4.68 -12.29
C CYS A 52 -19.63 3.48 -11.39
N PRO A 53 -20.53 2.60 -11.85
CA PRO A 53 -20.69 1.28 -11.28
C PRO A 53 -19.42 0.44 -11.44
N GLY A 54 -18.99 -0.21 -10.36
CA GLY A 54 -17.80 -1.05 -10.34
C GLY A 54 -17.20 -1.19 -8.96
N GLY A 55 -16.03 -1.78 -8.89
CA GLY A 55 -15.29 -1.99 -7.67
C GLY A 55 -13.78 -1.99 -7.87
N TYR A 56 -13.06 -1.91 -6.77
CA TYR A 56 -11.60 -1.94 -6.74
C TYR A 56 -10.94 -0.84 -7.59
N GLY A 57 -11.42 0.41 -7.45
CA GLY A 57 -10.89 1.55 -8.21
C GLY A 57 -9.46 1.91 -7.80
N ARG A 58 -8.59 2.17 -8.80
CA ARG A 58 -7.22 2.67 -8.63
C ARG A 58 -7.01 3.84 -9.59
N VAL A 59 -6.38 4.90 -9.10
CA VAL A 59 -6.10 6.10 -9.91
C VAL A 59 -4.61 6.42 -9.85
N HIS A 60 -4.01 6.64 -11.02
CA HIS A 60 -2.63 7.14 -11.13
C HIS A 60 -2.53 8.20 -12.22
N SER A 61 -1.49 9.04 -12.12
CA SER A 61 -1.12 9.95 -13.20
C SER A 61 -0.56 9.15 -14.39
N ILE A 62 -0.96 9.53 -15.59
CA ILE A 62 -0.40 9.04 -16.85
C ILE A 62 0.36 10.13 -17.62
N GLY A 63 0.73 11.22 -16.92
CA GLY A 63 1.44 12.36 -17.48
C GLY A 63 0.53 13.39 -18.15
N ASP A 64 1.11 14.54 -18.50
CA ASP A 64 0.43 15.66 -19.17
C ASP A 64 -0.85 16.15 -18.45
N GLY A 65 -0.86 16.10 -17.11
CA GLY A 65 -2.02 16.47 -16.29
C GLY A 65 -3.20 15.50 -16.38
N ARG A 66 -3.01 14.33 -17.01
CA ARG A 66 -4.04 13.30 -17.15
C ARG A 66 -3.93 12.26 -16.03
N LEU A 67 -5.10 11.81 -15.58
CA LEU A 67 -5.25 10.69 -14.65
C LEU A 67 -5.96 9.54 -15.35
N MET A 68 -5.62 8.31 -14.95
CA MET A 68 -6.35 7.11 -15.37
C MET A 68 -6.91 6.42 -14.12
N LEU A 69 -8.18 6.04 -14.18
CA LEU A 69 -8.86 5.17 -13.22
C LEU A 69 -8.98 3.78 -13.85
N CYS A 70 -8.45 2.74 -13.19
CA CYS A 70 -8.80 1.36 -13.50
C CYS A 70 -9.79 0.80 -12.49
N TYR A 71 -10.65 -0.15 -12.93
CA TYR A 71 -11.66 -0.76 -12.08
C TYR A 71 -12.22 -2.04 -12.68
N SER A 72 -12.83 -2.87 -11.83
CA SER A 72 -13.54 -4.09 -12.25
C SER A 72 -15.05 -3.86 -12.32
N SER A 73 -15.68 -4.39 -13.35
CA SER A 73 -17.15 -4.43 -13.47
C SER A 73 -17.60 -5.66 -14.28
N GLY A 74 -18.56 -6.42 -13.77
CA GLY A 74 -19.08 -7.60 -14.45
C GLY A 74 -18.06 -8.73 -14.69
N GLY A 75 -16.93 -8.73 -13.97
CA GLY A 75 -15.85 -9.71 -14.13
C GLY A 75 -14.83 -9.36 -15.21
N SER A 76 -14.94 -8.16 -15.80
CA SER A 76 -13.99 -7.57 -16.74
C SER A 76 -13.39 -6.31 -16.14
N ASP A 77 -12.22 -5.91 -16.62
CA ASP A 77 -11.51 -4.73 -16.15
C ASP A 77 -11.47 -3.64 -17.21
N TYR A 78 -11.64 -2.41 -16.75
CA TYR A 78 -11.80 -1.21 -17.58
C TYR A 78 -10.89 -0.09 -17.09
N VAL A 79 -10.66 0.90 -17.96
CA VAL A 79 -10.05 2.18 -17.59
C VAL A 79 -10.93 3.34 -18.05
N ARG A 80 -10.79 4.48 -17.34
CA ARG A 80 -11.33 5.80 -17.73
C ARG A 80 -10.23 6.84 -17.57
N ILE A 81 -10.25 7.89 -18.38
CA ILE A 81 -9.27 8.97 -18.36
C ILE A 81 -9.94 10.26 -17.91
N SER A 82 -9.28 10.99 -17.02
CA SER A 82 -9.60 12.35 -16.64
C SER A 82 -8.54 13.31 -17.17
N THR A 83 -8.95 14.48 -17.65
CA THR A 83 -8.08 15.57 -18.10
C THR A 83 -8.23 16.83 -17.26
N ASP A 84 -8.93 16.75 -16.14
CA ASP A 84 -9.28 17.84 -15.24
C ASP A 84 -9.06 17.47 -13.77
N GLU A 85 -7.94 16.77 -13.50
CA GLU A 85 -7.50 16.37 -12.15
C GLU A 85 -8.55 15.50 -11.40
N GLY A 86 -9.37 14.72 -12.13
CA GLY A 86 -10.36 13.82 -11.54
C GLY A 86 -11.74 14.44 -11.31
N ALA A 87 -11.98 15.69 -11.76
CA ALA A 87 -13.27 16.34 -11.64
C ALA A 87 -14.32 15.74 -12.60
N SER A 88 -13.88 15.16 -13.73
CA SER A 88 -14.72 14.36 -14.62
C SER A 88 -13.92 13.21 -15.25
N TRP A 89 -14.64 12.21 -15.78
CA TRP A 89 -14.04 11.00 -16.33
C TRP A 89 -14.70 10.65 -17.68
N GLY A 90 -13.87 10.33 -18.68
CA GLY A 90 -14.29 9.92 -20.00
C GLY A 90 -15.01 8.56 -20.04
N GLU A 91 -15.36 8.11 -21.24
CA GLU A 91 -15.97 6.80 -21.45
C GLU A 91 -15.05 5.64 -21.08
N PRO A 92 -15.59 4.47 -20.68
CA PRO A 92 -14.79 3.32 -20.33
C PRO A 92 -14.13 2.67 -21.55
N THR A 93 -12.84 2.35 -21.41
CA THR A 93 -12.12 1.49 -22.35
C THR A 93 -11.94 0.11 -21.71
N LEU A 94 -12.32 -0.96 -22.41
CA LEU A 94 -12.11 -2.34 -21.96
C LEU A 94 -10.64 -2.71 -22.07
N VAL A 95 -10.06 -3.25 -20.98
CA VAL A 95 -8.68 -3.74 -20.95
C VAL A 95 -8.66 -5.27 -20.99
N MET A 96 -9.37 -5.92 -20.09
CA MET A 96 -9.43 -7.39 -20.01
C MET A 96 -10.88 -7.86 -19.90
N ALA A 97 -11.30 -8.68 -20.86
CA ALA A 97 -12.64 -9.24 -20.89
C ALA A 97 -12.73 -10.55 -20.10
N THR A 98 -13.92 -10.82 -19.55
CA THR A 98 -14.34 -12.19 -19.17
C THR A 98 -14.42 -13.06 -20.43
N PHE A 99 -14.02 -14.33 -20.33
CA PHE A 99 -14.06 -15.29 -21.45
C PHE A 99 -14.17 -16.74 -20.96
N ASP A 100 -14.63 -17.63 -21.83
CA ASP A 100 -14.63 -19.06 -21.56
C ASP A 100 -13.30 -19.70 -21.97
N HIS A 101 -12.76 -20.51 -21.07
CA HIS A 101 -11.51 -21.27 -21.25
C HIS A 101 -11.80 -22.76 -21.16
N THR A 102 -11.39 -23.50 -22.17
CA THR A 102 -11.62 -24.96 -22.28
C THR A 102 -10.28 -25.70 -22.24
N THR A 103 -10.20 -26.72 -21.40
CA THR A 103 -9.10 -27.67 -21.32
C THR A 103 -9.64 -29.10 -21.38
N ASP A 104 -8.76 -30.09 -21.31
CA ASP A 104 -9.11 -31.51 -21.12
C ASP A 104 -9.90 -31.79 -19.83
N LYS A 105 -9.87 -30.87 -18.87
CA LYS A 105 -10.57 -30.94 -17.59
C LYS A 105 -11.95 -30.28 -17.60
N GLY A 106 -12.34 -29.64 -18.69
CA GLY A 106 -13.62 -28.98 -18.83
C GLY A 106 -13.51 -27.51 -19.26
N THR A 107 -14.64 -26.83 -19.17
CA THR A 107 -14.74 -25.39 -19.47
C THR A 107 -15.04 -24.60 -18.21
N ALA A 108 -14.32 -23.49 -18.02
CA ALA A 108 -14.61 -22.51 -16.99
C ALA A 108 -14.67 -21.11 -17.57
N THR A 109 -15.63 -20.31 -17.11
CA THR A 109 -15.62 -18.87 -17.37
C THR A 109 -14.55 -18.23 -16.50
N LEU A 110 -13.56 -17.60 -17.12
CA LEU A 110 -12.52 -16.85 -16.44
C LEU A 110 -12.87 -15.38 -16.36
N ARG A 111 -12.62 -14.77 -15.20
CA ARG A 111 -12.83 -13.36 -14.93
C ARG A 111 -11.55 -12.70 -14.49
N CYS A 112 -11.40 -11.43 -14.86
CA CYS A 112 -10.37 -10.55 -14.31
C CYS A 112 -10.93 -9.74 -13.15
N ALA A 113 -10.10 -9.41 -12.19
CA ALA A 113 -10.45 -8.60 -11.02
C ALA A 113 -9.21 -8.01 -10.34
N ASN A 114 -9.44 -7.09 -9.39
CA ASN A 114 -8.41 -6.43 -8.61
C ASN A 114 -7.36 -5.74 -9.50
N PRO A 115 -7.75 -4.89 -10.47
CA PRO A 115 -6.81 -4.26 -11.38
C PRO A 115 -5.93 -3.25 -10.66
N GLU A 116 -4.70 -3.15 -11.14
CA GLU A 116 -3.74 -2.11 -10.79
C GLU A 116 -2.90 -1.78 -12.02
N PHE A 117 -2.32 -0.59 -12.09
CA PHE A 117 -1.42 -0.24 -13.19
C PHE A 117 -0.34 0.76 -12.75
N ALA A 118 0.73 0.79 -13.51
CA ALA A 118 1.72 1.87 -13.46
C ALA A 118 2.07 2.32 -14.88
N LYS A 119 2.28 3.63 -15.06
CA LYS A 119 2.94 4.16 -16.24
C LYS A 119 4.43 4.20 -15.96
N LEU A 120 5.22 3.55 -16.80
CA LEU A 120 6.68 3.60 -16.75
C LEU A 120 7.16 5.04 -17.03
N SER A 121 8.28 5.39 -16.42
CA SER A 121 8.90 6.68 -16.60
C SER A 121 9.31 6.90 -18.07
N GLU A 122 9.39 8.16 -18.50
CA GLU A 122 9.91 8.50 -19.81
C GLU A 122 11.42 8.18 -19.96
N SER A 123 12.07 7.82 -18.85
CA SER A 123 13.46 7.37 -18.80
C SER A 123 13.62 5.85 -18.74
N ASN A 124 12.51 5.08 -18.76
CA ASN A 124 12.61 3.63 -18.79
C ASN A 124 13.46 3.17 -19.98
N PRO A 125 14.48 2.30 -19.76
CA PRO A 125 15.45 1.97 -20.82
C PRO A 125 14.86 1.08 -21.93
N HIS A 126 13.71 0.44 -21.70
CA HIS A 126 13.10 -0.50 -22.65
C HIS A 126 11.85 0.07 -23.30
N HIS A 127 10.93 0.61 -22.52
CA HIS A 127 9.63 1.09 -22.98
C HIS A 127 9.23 2.39 -22.28
N PRO A 128 9.82 3.54 -22.67
CA PRO A 128 9.46 4.85 -22.11
C PRO A 128 7.95 5.12 -22.22
N GLY A 129 7.32 5.48 -21.11
CA GLY A 129 5.91 5.85 -21.07
C GLY A 129 4.89 4.71 -21.23
N ARG A 130 5.34 3.45 -21.34
CA ARG A 130 4.43 2.28 -21.38
C ARG A 130 3.59 2.21 -20.12
N ILE A 131 2.32 1.85 -20.26
CA ILE A 131 1.46 1.50 -19.12
C ILE A 131 1.42 -0.01 -19.00
N ILE A 132 1.73 -0.52 -17.80
CA ILE A 132 1.57 -1.92 -17.43
C ILE A 132 0.35 -2.04 -16.55
N PHE A 133 -0.66 -2.77 -17.02
CA PHE A 133 -1.89 -3.06 -16.31
C PHE A 133 -1.83 -4.51 -15.82
N ALA A 134 -2.00 -4.73 -14.54
CA ALA A 134 -2.01 -6.04 -13.92
C ALA A 134 -3.38 -6.34 -13.30
N ALA A 135 -3.78 -7.61 -13.32
CA ALA A 135 -5.00 -8.07 -12.68
C ALA A 135 -4.84 -9.52 -12.22
N ASN A 136 -5.69 -9.99 -11.31
CA ASN A 136 -5.83 -11.42 -11.12
C ASN A 136 -6.80 -12.00 -12.15
N LEU A 137 -6.47 -13.18 -12.66
CA LEU A 137 -7.30 -13.99 -13.53
C LEU A 137 -7.70 -15.27 -12.79
N ARG A 138 -9.00 -15.58 -12.77
CA ARG A 138 -9.49 -16.75 -12.02
C ARG A 138 -10.80 -17.29 -12.56
N PRO A 139 -11.09 -18.59 -12.35
CA PRO A 139 -12.42 -19.14 -12.61
C PRO A 139 -13.51 -18.42 -11.82
N LYS A 140 -14.65 -18.20 -12.44
CA LYS A 140 -15.81 -17.51 -11.83
C LYS A 140 -16.34 -18.23 -10.57
N ASP A 141 -16.20 -19.55 -10.52
CA ASP A 141 -16.59 -20.39 -9.37
C ASP A 141 -15.53 -20.40 -8.25
N ASN A 142 -14.42 -19.69 -8.43
CA ASN A 142 -13.28 -19.65 -7.51
C ASN A 142 -12.62 -21.00 -7.23
N LYS A 143 -12.55 -21.92 -8.23
CA LYS A 143 -11.87 -23.21 -8.12
C LYS A 143 -10.76 -23.36 -9.14
N SER A 144 -9.62 -23.92 -8.74
CA SER A 144 -8.42 -24.06 -9.58
C SER A 144 -8.40 -25.36 -10.42
N THR A 145 -9.58 -25.95 -10.74
CA THR A 145 -9.64 -27.25 -11.41
C THR A 145 -9.41 -27.18 -12.93
N VAL A 146 -9.84 -26.10 -13.57
CA VAL A 146 -9.72 -25.91 -15.03
C VAL A 146 -8.61 -24.92 -15.37
N HIS A 147 -8.39 -23.92 -14.50
CA HIS A 147 -7.36 -22.90 -14.68
C HIS A 147 -6.82 -22.51 -13.29
N PRO A 148 -5.48 -22.27 -13.14
CA PRO A 148 -4.95 -21.70 -11.91
C PRO A 148 -5.51 -20.31 -11.66
N PHE A 149 -5.44 -19.85 -10.42
CA PHE A 149 -5.50 -18.41 -10.14
C PHE A 149 -4.18 -17.81 -10.55
N SER A 150 -4.21 -16.77 -11.36
CA SER A 150 -3.01 -16.22 -11.99
C SER A 150 -2.95 -14.72 -11.80
N ILE A 151 -1.75 -14.17 -11.80
CA ILE A 151 -1.51 -12.76 -12.08
C ILE A 151 -1.22 -12.64 -13.57
N VAL A 152 -1.91 -11.74 -14.22
CA VAL A 152 -1.79 -11.46 -15.65
C VAL A 152 -1.53 -9.98 -15.89
N CYS A 153 -0.91 -9.64 -17.01
CA CYS A 153 -0.73 -8.25 -17.40
C CYS A 153 -1.18 -8.01 -18.85
N SER A 154 -1.45 -6.74 -19.16
CA SER A 154 -1.64 -6.18 -20.48
C SER A 154 -0.89 -4.86 -20.54
N VAL A 155 -0.39 -4.46 -21.70
CA VAL A 155 0.38 -3.22 -21.84
C VAL A 155 -0.26 -2.29 -22.86
N SER A 156 -0.06 -0.99 -22.65
CA SER A 156 -0.42 0.06 -23.58
C SER A 156 0.78 0.97 -23.83
N ASP A 157 1.11 1.20 -25.09
CA ASP A 157 2.18 2.11 -25.52
C ASP A 157 1.60 3.44 -26.08
N ASP A 158 0.28 3.67 -25.95
CA ASP A 158 -0.45 4.82 -26.46
C ASP A 158 -1.31 5.53 -25.38
N ASN A 159 -0.83 5.52 -24.13
CA ASN A 159 -1.50 6.12 -22.98
C ASN A 159 -2.92 5.57 -22.70
N GLY A 160 -3.13 4.27 -22.91
CA GLY A 160 -4.35 3.57 -22.58
C GLY A 160 -5.43 3.61 -23.68
N ALA A 161 -5.10 4.10 -24.87
CA ALA A 161 -6.03 4.09 -25.99
C ALA A 161 -6.24 2.67 -26.55
N THR A 162 -5.18 1.89 -26.63
CA THR A 162 -5.22 0.46 -27.00
C THR A 162 -4.40 -0.39 -26.05
N TRP A 163 -4.75 -1.68 -25.97
CA TRP A 163 -4.16 -2.63 -25.04
C TRP A 163 -3.70 -3.89 -25.75
N SER A 164 -2.54 -4.41 -25.35
CA SER A 164 -2.06 -5.71 -25.84
C SER A 164 -2.98 -6.84 -25.39
N GLY A 165 -2.83 -8.01 -26.02
CA GLY A 165 -3.40 -9.25 -25.49
C GLY A 165 -2.85 -9.54 -24.08
N ARG A 166 -3.66 -10.23 -23.27
CA ARG A 166 -3.29 -10.66 -21.93
C ARG A 166 -2.06 -11.58 -21.95
N ARG A 167 -1.11 -11.35 -21.05
CA ARG A 167 0.09 -12.15 -20.83
C ARG A 167 0.08 -12.73 -19.42
N ASN A 168 0.55 -13.95 -19.26
CA ASN A 168 0.70 -14.57 -17.94
C ASN A 168 1.94 -13.99 -17.22
N VAL A 169 1.82 -13.72 -15.94
CA VAL A 169 2.88 -13.23 -15.06
C VAL A 169 3.22 -14.30 -14.03
N TYR A 170 2.20 -14.90 -13.40
CA TYR A 170 2.37 -15.91 -12.36
C TYR A 170 1.14 -16.82 -12.27
N ASP A 171 1.38 -18.11 -12.08
CA ASP A 171 0.35 -19.11 -11.80
C ASP A 171 0.46 -19.63 -10.38
N SER A 172 -0.67 -19.70 -9.67
CA SER A 172 -0.70 -20.23 -8.31
C SER A 172 -0.31 -21.70 -8.24
N ARG A 173 0.28 -22.12 -7.12
CA ARG A 173 0.80 -23.48 -6.91
C ARG A 173 -0.29 -24.53 -6.59
N THR A 174 -1.55 -24.11 -6.41
CA THR A 174 -2.69 -25.01 -6.16
C THR A 174 -3.43 -25.43 -7.43
N TRP A 175 -2.82 -25.26 -8.57
CA TRP A 175 -3.35 -25.69 -9.85
C TRP A 175 -3.80 -27.17 -9.84
N ASN A 176 -4.95 -27.44 -10.44
CA ASN A 176 -5.60 -28.76 -10.48
C ASN A 176 -6.24 -29.24 -9.15
N THR A 177 -6.56 -28.36 -8.25
CA THR A 177 -7.22 -28.69 -6.98
C THR A 177 -8.60 -28.01 -6.88
N ASP A 178 -9.48 -28.53 -5.99
CA ASP A 178 -10.72 -27.83 -5.60
C ASP A 178 -10.48 -26.62 -4.69
N ALA A 179 -9.21 -26.29 -4.41
CA ALA A 179 -8.87 -25.19 -3.54
C ALA A 179 -9.19 -23.84 -4.18
N SER A 180 -9.83 -22.96 -3.43
CA SER A 180 -10.02 -21.55 -3.76
C SER A 180 -8.80 -20.70 -3.34
N LYS A 181 -7.61 -21.28 -3.46
CA LYS A 181 -6.33 -20.65 -3.11
C LYS A 181 -5.64 -20.17 -4.36
N GLY A 182 -5.02 -18.99 -4.30
CA GLY A 182 -4.41 -18.45 -5.51
C GLY A 182 -3.60 -17.19 -5.30
N ALA A 183 -3.50 -16.44 -6.36
CA ALA A 183 -2.82 -15.16 -6.43
C ALA A 183 -3.86 -14.02 -6.63
N TRP A 184 -3.70 -12.92 -5.88
CA TRP A 184 -4.69 -11.86 -5.75
C TRP A 184 -4.02 -10.50 -5.71
N GLU A 185 -4.76 -9.44 -6.08
CA GLU A 185 -4.48 -8.06 -5.69
C GLU A 185 -3.08 -7.58 -6.08
N PRO A 186 -2.75 -7.62 -7.38
CA PRO A 186 -1.45 -7.14 -7.84
C PRO A 186 -1.27 -5.64 -7.56
N PHE A 187 -0.04 -5.24 -7.30
CA PHE A 187 0.42 -3.85 -7.25
C PHE A 187 1.67 -3.69 -8.12
N VAL A 188 1.69 -2.68 -8.99
CA VAL A 188 2.76 -2.46 -9.98
C VAL A 188 3.64 -1.30 -9.56
N LEU A 189 4.96 -1.49 -9.58
CA LEU A 189 5.95 -0.46 -9.25
C LEU A 189 7.11 -0.50 -10.25
N GLU A 190 7.52 0.65 -10.78
CA GLU A 190 8.79 0.82 -11.48
C GLU A 190 9.88 1.25 -10.49
N LEU A 191 11.04 0.60 -10.54
CA LEU A 191 12.24 1.02 -9.81
C LEU A 191 13.06 2.02 -10.64
N PRO A 192 13.95 2.83 -10.01
CA PRO A 192 14.72 3.85 -10.70
C PRO A 192 15.66 3.34 -11.82
N ASP A 193 16.03 2.07 -11.77
CA ASP A 193 16.83 1.40 -12.81
C ASP A 193 16.01 0.91 -14.02
N GLY A 194 14.67 1.10 -13.97
CA GLY A 194 13.73 0.67 -15.00
C GLY A 194 13.17 -0.74 -14.78
N THR A 195 13.62 -1.46 -13.74
CA THR A 195 13.02 -2.74 -13.36
C THR A 195 11.57 -2.53 -12.93
N VAL A 196 10.67 -3.38 -13.40
CA VAL A 196 9.26 -3.35 -13.01
C VAL A 196 8.99 -4.49 -12.05
N GLN A 197 8.32 -4.19 -10.94
CA GLN A 197 7.91 -5.15 -9.93
C GLN A 197 6.38 -5.27 -9.89
N ILE A 198 5.86 -6.50 -9.82
CA ILE A 198 4.47 -6.77 -9.47
C ILE A 198 4.45 -7.53 -8.15
N TYR A 199 3.94 -6.86 -7.11
CA TYR A 199 3.65 -7.47 -5.81
C TYR A 199 2.24 -8.03 -5.83
N PHE A 200 2.00 -9.13 -5.14
CA PHE A 200 0.66 -9.72 -5.04
C PHE A 200 0.50 -10.57 -3.80
N THR A 201 -0.74 -10.74 -3.35
CA THR A 201 -1.11 -11.72 -2.33
C THR A 201 -1.03 -13.12 -2.93
N ASP A 202 -0.29 -14.04 -2.28
CA ASP A 202 -0.18 -15.43 -2.70
C ASP A 202 -0.48 -16.35 -1.51
N ASN A 203 -1.53 -17.14 -1.60
CA ASN A 203 -1.87 -18.12 -0.55
C ASN A 203 -1.34 -19.53 -0.84
N THR A 204 -0.39 -19.69 -1.74
CA THR A 204 0.04 -21.01 -2.18
C THR A 204 1.49 -21.40 -1.91
N PRO A 205 2.43 -20.51 -1.57
CA PRO A 205 3.84 -20.88 -1.42
C PRO A 205 4.09 -21.99 -0.40
N TYR A 206 3.37 -21.97 0.72
CA TYR A 206 3.52 -22.94 1.82
C TYR A 206 2.41 -23.97 1.89
N TYR A 207 1.54 -24.05 0.88
CA TYR A 207 0.41 -24.99 0.87
C TYR A 207 0.85 -26.46 0.97
N ALA A 208 1.91 -26.83 0.27
CA ALA A 208 2.47 -28.19 0.31
C ALA A 208 3.07 -28.55 1.67
N GLN A 209 3.46 -27.58 2.49
CA GLN A 209 3.98 -27.75 3.84
C GLN A 209 2.87 -27.79 4.90
N GLY A 210 1.60 -27.74 4.48
CA GLY A 210 0.45 -27.82 5.37
C GLY A 210 -0.06 -26.47 5.92
N ASP A 211 0.59 -25.34 5.57
CA ASP A 211 0.05 -24.01 5.87
C ASP A 211 -1.01 -23.64 4.84
N THR A 212 -2.22 -24.10 5.08
CA THR A 212 -3.37 -23.89 4.18
C THR A 212 -4.11 -22.58 4.44
N ARG A 213 -3.74 -21.83 5.47
CA ARG A 213 -4.38 -20.57 5.88
C ARG A 213 -3.52 -19.37 5.53
N GLY A 214 -2.20 -19.54 5.46
CA GLY A 214 -1.26 -18.45 5.26
C GLY A 214 -1.46 -17.75 3.91
N ASN A 215 -1.56 -16.43 3.96
CA ASN A 215 -1.37 -15.57 2.81
C ASN A 215 0.02 -14.93 2.95
N ASN A 216 0.70 -14.82 1.82
CA ASN A 216 2.04 -14.27 1.74
C ASN A 216 2.03 -13.13 0.73
N ILE A 217 2.99 -12.25 0.81
CA ILE A 217 3.24 -11.30 -0.26
C ILE A 217 4.41 -11.82 -1.08
N SER A 218 4.15 -12.03 -2.35
CA SER A 218 5.15 -12.38 -3.36
C SER A 218 5.40 -11.22 -4.31
N VAL A 219 6.56 -11.20 -4.95
CA VAL A 219 6.94 -10.26 -6.00
C VAL A 219 7.56 -11.01 -7.18
N VAL A 220 7.23 -10.56 -8.38
CA VAL A 220 7.92 -10.91 -9.63
C VAL A 220 8.53 -9.65 -10.22
N GLU A 221 9.61 -9.81 -10.99
CA GLU A 221 10.34 -8.71 -11.60
C GLU A 221 10.45 -8.90 -13.11
N SER A 222 10.40 -7.79 -13.82
CA SER A 222 10.70 -7.68 -15.25
C SER A 222 11.85 -6.69 -15.44
N ALA A 223 12.90 -7.15 -16.10
CA ALA A 223 14.05 -6.32 -16.47
C ALA A 223 13.94 -5.72 -17.88
N ASP A 224 12.82 -5.93 -18.57
CA ASP A 224 12.61 -5.58 -19.98
C ASP A 224 11.30 -4.78 -20.19
N GLY A 225 10.85 -4.06 -19.15
CA GLY A 225 9.66 -3.20 -19.23
C GLY A 225 8.35 -3.97 -19.42
N GLY A 226 8.23 -5.17 -18.84
CA GLY A 226 7.02 -6.00 -18.83
C GLY A 226 6.88 -6.95 -20.00
N ASP A 227 7.91 -7.13 -20.82
CA ASP A 227 7.86 -8.11 -21.92
C ASP A 227 8.05 -9.54 -21.43
N SER A 228 8.88 -9.76 -20.39
CA SER A 228 9.03 -11.04 -19.69
C SER A 228 9.11 -10.85 -18.17
N TRP A 229 8.83 -11.92 -17.42
CA TRP A 229 8.79 -11.93 -15.97
C TRP A 229 9.63 -13.06 -15.38
N GLY A 230 10.37 -12.76 -14.33
CA GLY A 230 11.17 -13.73 -13.59
C GLY A 230 10.35 -14.59 -12.63
N ASP A 231 11.04 -15.42 -11.85
CA ASP A 231 10.43 -16.25 -10.82
C ASP A 231 9.90 -15.41 -9.64
N ALA A 232 8.79 -15.85 -9.07
CA ALA A 232 8.23 -15.22 -7.88
C ALA A 232 9.06 -15.53 -6.64
N ARG A 233 9.37 -14.49 -5.84
CA ARG A 233 9.99 -14.60 -4.51
C ARG A 233 9.06 -14.03 -3.43
N ILE A 234 9.14 -14.58 -2.22
CA ILE A 234 8.33 -14.16 -1.09
C ILE A 234 8.98 -12.93 -0.43
N VAL A 235 8.19 -11.88 -0.24
CA VAL A 235 8.60 -10.65 0.47
C VAL A 235 8.31 -10.77 1.95
N CYS A 236 7.10 -11.21 2.32
CA CYS A 236 6.74 -11.43 3.70
C CYS A 236 5.77 -12.59 3.88
N HIS A 237 5.83 -13.19 5.05
CA HIS A 237 5.03 -14.35 5.45
C HIS A 237 4.62 -14.27 6.92
N SER A 238 3.39 -14.65 7.19
CA SER A 238 2.85 -14.81 8.54
C SER A 238 2.36 -16.25 8.72
N GLU A 239 3.17 -17.11 9.33
CA GLU A 239 2.83 -18.52 9.55
C GLU A 239 1.50 -18.66 10.29
N GLY A 240 0.53 -19.34 9.69
CA GLY A 240 -0.83 -19.50 10.21
C GLY A 240 -1.63 -18.21 10.28
N GLY A 241 -1.12 -17.11 9.72
CA GLY A 241 -1.78 -15.82 9.64
C GLY A 241 -2.12 -15.43 8.20
N TRP A 242 -2.35 -14.16 8.00
CA TRP A 242 -2.78 -13.60 6.73
C TRP A 242 -2.04 -12.28 6.47
N ASP A 243 -1.31 -12.20 5.35
CA ASP A 243 -0.76 -10.96 4.78
C ASP A 243 -1.37 -10.78 3.39
N GLY A 244 -2.06 -9.68 3.15
CA GLY A 244 -2.75 -9.44 1.88
C GLY A 244 -2.68 -7.99 1.42
N MET A 245 -3.15 -7.74 0.20
CA MET A 245 -3.30 -6.42 -0.40
C MET A 245 -2.03 -5.56 -0.31
N PRO A 246 -0.91 -6.00 -0.91
CA PRO A 246 0.34 -5.27 -0.86
C PRO A 246 0.25 -3.97 -1.64
N VAL A 247 0.77 -2.88 -1.06
CA VAL A 247 1.02 -1.63 -1.78
C VAL A 247 2.37 -1.09 -1.37
N VAL A 248 3.18 -0.70 -2.33
CA VAL A 248 4.56 -0.24 -2.12
C VAL A 248 4.73 1.17 -2.63
N THR A 249 5.42 2.00 -1.87
CA THR A 249 5.90 3.31 -2.34
C THR A 249 7.40 3.41 -2.17
N LEU A 250 8.07 4.09 -3.09
CA LEU A 250 9.49 4.38 -3.03
C LEU A 250 9.66 5.84 -2.60
N TYR A 251 10.41 6.07 -1.52
CA TYR A 251 10.76 7.39 -1.06
C TYR A 251 12.17 7.40 -0.46
N ASP A 252 12.97 8.38 -0.85
CA ASP A 252 14.34 8.62 -0.34
C ASP A 252 15.23 7.35 -0.34
N GLY A 253 15.22 6.62 -1.46
CA GLY A 253 16.00 5.39 -1.64
C GLY A 253 15.53 4.20 -0.79
N ARG A 254 14.30 4.23 -0.29
CA ARG A 254 13.69 3.13 0.47
C ARG A 254 12.32 2.73 -0.07
N LEU A 255 12.08 1.44 -0.07
CA LEU A 255 10.77 0.83 -0.35
C LEU A 255 9.99 0.73 0.96
N TYR A 256 8.74 1.17 0.95
CA TYR A 256 7.79 1.07 2.05
C TYR A 256 6.60 0.25 1.59
N LEU A 257 6.42 -0.92 2.19
CA LEU A 257 5.32 -1.85 1.92
C LEU A 257 4.30 -1.76 3.05
N VAL A 258 3.03 -1.62 2.71
CA VAL A 258 1.90 -1.84 3.63
C VAL A 258 1.12 -3.06 3.19
N VAL A 259 0.61 -3.81 4.17
CA VAL A 259 -0.23 -5.00 3.97
C VAL A 259 -1.38 -4.99 4.96
N GLU A 260 -2.49 -5.57 4.60
CA GLU A 260 -3.45 -6.02 5.61
C GLU A 260 -2.92 -7.28 6.28
N HIS A 261 -3.08 -7.35 7.59
CA HIS A 261 -2.56 -8.44 8.39
C HIS A 261 -3.60 -8.94 9.40
N LYS A 262 -3.73 -10.25 9.48
CA LYS A 262 -4.53 -10.93 10.49
C LYS A 262 -3.73 -12.08 11.07
N ASP A 263 -3.55 -12.07 12.40
CA ASP A 263 -2.91 -13.17 13.12
C ASP A 263 -3.99 -14.15 13.63
N GLU A 264 -4.02 -15.35 13.08
CA GLU A 264 -5.02 -16.37 13.45
C GLU A 264 -4.50 -17.42 14.43
N ARG A 265 -3.23 -17.35 14.87
CA ARG A 265 -2.59 -18.36 15.72
C ARG A 265 -3.17 -18.43 17.13
N GLY A 266 -3.77 -17.39 17.65
CA GLY A 266 -4.24 -17.28 19.03
C GLY A 266 -5.73 -16.95 19.20
N GLY A 267 -6.52 -16.96 18.15
CA GLY A 267 -7.94 -16.61 18.21
C GLY A 267 -8.39 -15.67 17.10
N SER A 268 -9.59 -15.09 17.23
CA SER A 268 -10.11 -14.12 16.26
C SER A 268 -9.54 -12.75 16.56
N PHE A 269 -8.44 -12.39 15.89
CA PHE A 269 -7.91 -11.03 15.93
C PHE A 269 -8.50 -10.19 14.79
N PRO A 270 -8.72 -8.88 15.00
CA PRO A 270 -9.16 -8.00 13.94
C PRO A 270 -8.06 -7.86 12.86
N MET A 271 -8.48 -7.61 11.62
CA MET A 271 -7.57 -7.21 10.56
C MET A 271 -6.90 -5.88 10.94
N THR A 272 -5.60 -5.77 10.72
CA THR A 272 -4.80 -4.57 10.97
C THR A 272 -3.95 -4.24 9.76
N ILE A 273 -3.43 -3.02 9.69
CA ILE A 273 -2.41 -2.67 8.70
C ILE A 273 -1.04 -2.81 9.34
N GLN A 274 -0.17 -3.54 8.68
CA GLN A 274 1.26 -3.57 9.01
C GLN A 274 2.08 -2.91 7.91
N ALA A 275 3.18 -2.28 8.32
CA ALA A 275 4.14 -1.68 7.43
C ALA A 275 5.52 -2.31 7.62
N MET A 276 6.28 -2.32 6.53
CA MET A 276 7.65 -2.83 6.45
C MET A 276 8.46 -1.92 5.54
N SER A 277 9.77 -1.87 5.72
CA SER A 277 10.64 -1.15 4.79
C SER A 277 11.99 -1.83 4.60
N CYS A 278 12.60 -1.57 3.46
CA CYS A 278 14.00 -1.89 3.18
C CYS A 278 14.62 -0.77 2.33
N THR A 279 15.95 -0.74 2.23
CA THR A 279 16.59 0.13 1.25
C THR A 279 16.33 -0.39 -0.16
N LEU A 280 16.41 0.50 -1.16
CA LEU A 280 16.27 0.10 -2.55
C LEU A 280 17.32 -0.95 -2.95
N ASP A 281 18.57 -0.78 -2.50
CA ASP A 281 19.66 -1.72 -2.76
C ASP A 281 19.41 -3.11 -2.13
N GLU A 282 18.75 -3.16 -0.96
CA GLU A 282 18.36 -4.43 -0.34
C GLU A 282 17.27 -5.14 -1.14
N ASN A 283 16.31 -4.41 -1.68
CA ASN A 283 15.20 -4.92 -2.49
C ASN A 283 14.58 -6.21 -1.92
N TRP A 284 14.24 -6.22 -0.63
CA TRP A 284 13.67 -7.37 0.07
C TRP A 284 14.56 -8.63 -0.01
N PRO A 285 15.78 -8.60 0.55
CA PRO A 285 16.78 -9.68 0.38
C PRO A 285 16.39 -10.97 1.11
N GLN A 286 15.52 -10.86 2.10
CA GLN A 286 15.04 -11.96 2.93
C GLN A 286 13.56 -11.80 3.20
N GLU A 287 12.86 -12.93 3.29
CA GLU A 287 11.47 -12.98 3.71
C GLU A 287 11.29 -12.37 5.10
N ILE A 288 10.35 -11.42 5.22
CA ILE A 288 10.03 -10.74 6.48
C ILE A 288 8.94 -11.54 7.20
N THR A 289 9.33 -12.27 8.24
CA THR A 289 8.41 -13.03 9.10
C THR A 289 7.87 -12.16 10.24
N LEU A 290 6.86 -12.65 10.97
CA LEU A 290 6.32 -11.97 12.15
C LEU A 290 7.36 -11.68 13.23
N ASN A 291 8.34 -12.56 13.36
CA ASN A 291 9.38 -12.47 14.39
C ASN A 291 10.65 -11.74 13.93
N SER A 292 10.67 -11.21 12.71
CA SER A 292 11.85 -10.55 12.13
C SER A 292 12.22 -9.22 12.80
N GLY A 293 11.31 -8.62 13.59
CA GLY A 293 11.47 -7.27 14.13
C GLY A 293 11.37 -6.16 13.09
N ARG A 294 11.05 -6.49 11.82
CA ARG A 294 10.98 -5.56 10.69
C ARG A 294 9.56 -5.10 10.37
N ARG A 295 8.57 -5.53 11.15
CA ARG A 295 7.16 -5.16 11.00
C ARG A 295 6.74 -4.15 12.05
N PHE A 296 5.94 -3.17 11.69
CA PHE A 296 5.42 -2.17 12.62
C PHE A 296 3.98 -1.77 12.26
N TYR A 297 3.27 -1.24 13.24
CA TYR A 297 1.91 -0.72 13.07
C TYR A 297 1.98 0.79 12.83
N PRO A 298 1.61 1.29 11.66
CA PRO A 298 1.79 2.71 11.33
C PRO A 298 0.89 3.66 12.13
N PHE A 299 -0.19 3.16 12.76
CA PHE A 299 -1.18 4.01 13.45
C PHE A 299 -1.19 3.84 14.98
N GLY A 300 -0.38 2.95 15.53
CA GLY A 300 -0.46 2.56 16.92
C GLY A 300 -1.45 1.42 17.16
N ILE A 301 -2.27 1.50 18.22
CA ILE A 301 -3.25 0.47 18.53
C ILE A 301 -4.48 0.67 17.65
N ASN A 302 -4.88 -0.38 16.93
CA ASN A 302 -6.16 -0.43 16.27
C ASN A 302 -7.03 -1.53 16.89
N PRO A 303 -8.04 -1.19 17.70
CA PRO A 303 -8.91 -2.16 18.36
C PRO A 303 -9.96 -2.75 17.43
N SER A 304 -10.24 -2.10 16.29
CA SER A 304 -11.26 -2.46 15.32
C SER A 304 -10.64 -2.97 14.03
N TYR A 305 -11.45 -3.52 13.14
CA TYR A 305 -11.02 -3.91 11.81
C TYR A 305 -10.53 -2.71 11.01
N ILE A 306 -9.34 -2.83 10.43
CA ILE A 306 -8.84 -1.97 9.36
C ILE A 306 -8.02 -2.81 8.36
N GLY A 307 -8.46 -2.86 7.10
CA GLY A 307 -7.82 -3.62 6.03
C GLY A 307 -7.68 -2.81 4.75
N ALA A 308 -7.39 -3.49 3.65
CA ALA A 308 -7.23 -2.91 2.32
C ALA A 308 -6.37 -1.63 2.32
N PRO A 309 -5.11 -1.69 2.77
CA PRO A 309 -4.24 -0.53 2.86
C PRO A 309 -3.85 -0.01 1.48
N TYR A 310 -3.60 1.30 1.41
CA TYR A 310 -2.92 1.92 0.28
C TYR A 310 -1.97 3.00 0.78
N ILE A 311 -0.72 3.01 0.32
CA ILE A 311 0.29 3.98 0.73
C ILE A 311 0.80 4.78 -0.46
N ILE A 312 0.89 6.10 -0.27
CA ILE A 312 1.57 7.03 -1.16
C ILE A 312 2.41 8.02 -0.34
N HIS A 313 3.23 8.79 -1.02
CA HIS A 313 3.75 10.04 -0.47
C HIS A 313 3.33 11.22 -1.34
N THR A 314 3.24 12.40 -0.73
CA THR A 314 3.16 13.71 -1.38
C THR A 314 4.52 14.40 -1.25
N ASP A 315 4.62 15.66 -1.61
CA ASP A 315 5.87 16.42 -1.45
C ASP A 315 6.33 16.52 0.02
N ASN A 316 5.39 16.46 0.99
CA ASN A 316 5.67 16.70 2.41
C ASN A 316 5.19 15.59 3.35
N TYR A 317 4.36 14.64 2.88
CA TYR A 317 3.68 13.71 3.76
C TYR A 317 3.66 12.29 3.23
N PHE A 318 3.71 11.32 4.15
CA PHE A 318 3.19 9.97 3.91
C PHE A 318 1.70 9.95 4.15
N VAL A 319 0.97 9.26 3.28
CA VAL A 319 -0.48 9.09 3.35
C VAL A 319 -0.81 7.61 3.21
N ILE A 320 -1.57 7.08 4.17
CA ILE A 320 -2.05 5.69 4.13
C ILE A 320 -3.57 5.72 4.22
N SER A 321 -4.25 5.01 3.34
CA SER A 321 -5.69 4.75 3.49
C SER A 321 -5.93 3.32 3.93
N GLY A 322 -7.10 3.08 4.51
CA GLY A 322 -7.61 1.76 4.84
C GLY A 322 -9.13 1.77 4.91
N GLN A 323 -9.73 0.60 4.81
CA GLN A 323 -11.14 0.40 5.09
C GLN A 323 -11.30 0.08 6.58
N SER A 324 -11.91 1.01 7.33
CA SER A 324 -12.08 0.94 8.78
C SER A 324 -13.52 0.58 9.13
N ALA A 325 -13.71 -0.44 9.96
CA ALA A 325 -15.02 -0.78 10.52
C ALA A 325 -15.27 -0.13 11.90
N GLU A 326 -14.41 0.79 12.32
CA GLU A 326 -14.57 1.48 13.61
C GLU A 326 -15.86 2.29 13.66
N GLY A 327 -16.63 2.11 14.73
CA GLY A 327 -17.94 2.75 14.92
C GLY A 327 -19.09 2.10 14.16
N SER A 328 -18.82 1.02 13.41
CA SER A 328 -19.84 0.21 12.73
C SER A 328 -20.66 -0.62 13.72
N ALA A 329 -21.90 -0.99 13.33
CA ALA A 329 -22.69 -1.98 14.03
C ALA A 329 -22.08 -3.40 13.96
N GLU A 330 -21.18 -3.63 13.00
CA GLU A 330 -20.46 -4.90 12.75
C GLU A 330 -18.95 -4.63 12.70
N PRO A 331 -18.31 -4.27 13.83
CA PRO A 331 -16.96 -3.72 13.85
C PRO A 331 -15.84 -4.70 13.45
N MET A 332 -16.19 -5.98 13.26
CA MET A 332 -15.26 -7.02 12.83
C MET A 332 -15.50 -7.48 11.38
N LYS A 333 -16.39 -6.80 10.65
CA LYS A 333 -16.70 -7.15 9.26
C LYS A 333 -16.17 -6.11 8.28
N ASP A 334 -15.36 -6.54 7.36
CA ASP A 334 -14.79 -5.74 6.29
C ASP A 334 -15.81 -5.03 5.40
N THR A 335 -17.00 -5.66 5.24
CA THR A 335 -18.07 -5.13 4.40
C THR A 335 -18.88 -3.98 5.02
N TYR A 336 -18.62 -3.61 6.28
CA TYR A 336 -19.27 -2.51 7.01
C TYR A 336 -18.26 -1.40 7.33
N SER A 337 -17.53 -0.93 6.34
CA SER A 337 -16.40 -0.04 6.51
C SER A 337 -16.67 1.39 6.02
N VAL A 338 -15.80 2.29 6.43
CA VAL A 338 -15.63 3.63 5.85
C VAL A 338 -14.19 3.78 5.34
N PRO A 339 -13.96 4.59 4.32
CA PRO A 339 -12.60 4.99 3.97
C PRO A 339 -12.03 5.83 5.11
N GLU A 340 -10.85 5.48 5.57
CA GLU A 340 -10.11 6.25 6.56
C GLU A 340 -8.71 6.52 6.05
N VAL A 341 -8.26 7.77 6.13
CA VAL A 341 -6.96 8.22 5.60
C VAL A 341 -6.13 8.78 6.73
N TYR A 342 -4.90 8.32 6.83
CA TYR A 342 -3.92 8.71 7.83
C TYR A 342 -2.80 9.48 7.16
N VAL A 343 -2.40 10.60 7.76
CA VAL A 343 -1.34 11.46 7.26
C VAL A 343 -0.27 11.69 8.30
N GLY A 344 0.98 11.58 7.91
CA GLY A 344 2.15 11.82 8.76
C GLY A 344 3.30 12.45 7.96
N PRO A 345 4.21 13.17 8.63
CA PRO A 345 5.30 13.86 7.93
C PRO A 345 6.31 12.89 7.32
N LEU A 346 6.86 13.20 6.14
CA LEU A 346 7.91 12.44 5.47
C LEU A 346 9.16 12.23 6.35
N SER A 347 9.49 13.21 7.20
CA SER A 347 10.59 13.09 8.18
C SER A 347 10.42 11.95 9.20
N ALA A 348 9.22 11.34 9.26
CA ALA A 348 8.96 10.17 10.09
C ALA A 348 9.48 8.85 9.48
N ALA A 349 9.84 8.86 8.21
CA ALA A 349 10.09 7.65 7.42
C ALA A 349 11.53 7.14 7.43
N SER A 350 12.45 7.72 8.20
CA SER A 350 13.77 7.07 8.35
C SER A 350 13.61 5.77 9.12
N ALA A 351 14.40 4.74 8.78
CA ALA A 351 14.38 3.44 9.46
C ALA A 351 14.49 3.55 10.99
N GLU A 352 15.24 4.54 11.48
CA GLU A 352 15.40 4.84 12.90
C GLU A 352 14.16 5.48 13.54
N ASN A 353 13.18 5.90 12.75
CA ASN A 353 12.02 6.66 13.19
C ASN A 353 10.67 6.01 12.79
N GLU A 354 10.64 4.75 12.41
CA GLU A 354 9.41 4.00 12.06
C GLU A 354 8.30 4.14 13.12
N TRP A 355 8.66 4.23 14.39
CA TRP A 355 7.73 4.48 15.49
C TRP A 355 6.99 5.84 15.40
N LYS A 356 7.49 6.84 14.66
CA LYS A 356 6.82 8.15 14.49
C LYS A 356 5.57 8.04 13.64
N TRP A 357 5.45 7.01 12.81
CA TRP A 357 4.24 6.75 12.04
C TRP A 357 3.02 6.55 12.96
N ARG A 358 3.21 6.06 14.17
CA ARG A 358 2.16 5.94 15.19
C ARG A 358 1.47 7.26 15.58
N LYS A 359 1.95 8.39 15.10
CA LYS A 359 1.39 9.74 15.33
C LYS A 359 0.66 10.28 14.11
N MET A 360 0.33 9.46 13.14
CA MET A 360 -0.44 9.89 11.97
C MET A 360 -1.81 10.41 12.40
N THR A 361 -2.29 11.43 11.72
CA THR A 361 -3.63 12.00 11.94
C THR A 361 -4.62 11.32 11.02
N ALA A 362 -5.68 10.76 11.60
CA ALA A 362 -6.78 10.14 10.87
C ALA A 362 -7.78 11.18 10.34
N SER A 363 -8.32 10.92 9.14
CA SER A 363 -9.35 11.72 8.50
C SER A 363 -10.25 10.85 7.63
N ARG A 364 -11.55 11.15 7.60
CA ARG A 364 -12.53 10.47 6.76
C ARG A 364 -12.85 11.29 5.53
N PRO A 365 -12.59 10.79 4.32
CA PRO A 365 -12.80 11.56 3.09
C PRO A 365 -14.26 11.70 2.70
N MET A 366 -15.11 10.81 3.20
CA MET A 366 -16.51 10.75 2.84
C MET A 366 -17.33 10.30 4.06
N ASP A 367 -18.42 11.01 4.32
CA ASP A 367 -19.42 10.58 5.31
C ASP A 367 -20.38 9.60 4.62
N ILE A 368 -20.30 8.34 4.98
CA ILE A 368 -21.15 7.27 4.47
C ILE A 368 -21.75 6.49 5.63
N ASP A 369 -22.99 6.05 5.44
CA ASP A 369 -23.56 5.08 6.35
C ASP A 369 -22.77 3.76 6.26
N GLN A 370 -22.34 3.25 7.37
CA GLN A 370 -21.61 1.97 7.47
C GLN A 370 -22.58 0.81 7.27
N SER A 371 -23.25 0.79 6.10
CA SER A 371 -24.08 -0.30 5.65
C SER A 371 -23.25 -1.37 4.96
N GLN A 372 -23.85 -2.51 4.66
CA GLN A 372 -23.17 -3.59 3.95
C GLN A 372 -22.62 -3.11 2.58
N TYR A 373 -21.36 -3.48 2.28
CA TYR A 373 -20.61 -3.10 1.07
C TYR A 373 -20.30 -1.60 0.97
N SER A 374 -19.96 -0.96 2.08
CA SER A 374 -19.54 0.44 2.14
C SER A 374 -18.03 0.58 2.35
N GLY A 375 -17.44 1.63 1.77
CA GLY A 375 -16.06 2.06 2.06
C GLY A 375 -14.96 1.07 1.71
N LEU A 376 -15.15 0.24 0.66
CA LEU A 376 -14.27 -0.90 0.37
C LEU A 376 -13.10 -0.52 -0.55
N TRP A 377 -11.99 -1.27 -0.40
CA TRP A 377 -10.83 -1.31 -1.31
C TRP A 377 -10.30 0.07 -1.69
N ASN A 378 -10.03 0.88 -0.68
CA ASN A 378 -9.59 2.26 -0.87
C ASN A 378 -8.23 2.34 -1.58
N SER A 379 -8.03 3.41 -2.34
CA SER A 379 -6.74 3.78 -2.89
C SER A 379 -6.51 5.28 -2.81
N LEU A 380 -5.28 5.69 -3.06
CA LEU A 380 -4.83 7.07 -3.02
C LEU A 380 -4.05 7.40 -4.29
N CYS A 381 -4.18 8.63 -4.77
CA CYS A 381 -3.36 9.17 -5.85
C CYS A 381 -2.82 10.55 -5.47
N HIS A 382 -1.53 10.78 -5.62
CA HIS A 382 -0.91 12.10 -5.51
C HIS A 382 -1.13 12.87 -6.82
N ILE A 383 -1.66 14.10 -6.73
CA ILE A 383 -1.99 14.95 -7.89
C ILE A 383 -1.23 16.29 -7.87
N GLY A 384 -0.10 16.33 -7.17
CA GLY A 384 0.83 17.47 -7.12
C GLY A 384 0.72 18.29 -5.83
N GLY A 385 1.87 18.72 -5.30
CA GLY A 385 1.97 19.38 -4.00
C GLY A 385 1.49 18.49 -2.87
N ASP A 386 0.60 19.00 -2.02
CA ASP A 386 -0.03 18.23 -0.94
C ASP A 386 -1.48 17.87 -1.28
N ARG A 387 -1.82 17.77 -2.57
CA ARG A 387 -3.14 17.37 -3.06
C ARG A 387 -3.18 15.89 -3.39
N ILE A 388 -4.27 15.25 -3.01
CA ILE A 388 -4.51 13.83 -3.19
C ILE A 388 -5.93 13.56 -3.71
N LEU A 389 -6.12 12.40 -4.33
CA LEU A 389 -7.42 11.79 -4.52
C LEU A 389 -7.51 10.55 -3.62
N CYS A 390 -8.62 10.41 -2.89
CA CYS A 390 -9.00 9.14 -2.29
C CYS A 390 -10.06 8.48 -3.16
N VAL A 391 -9.87 7.20 -3.45
CA VAL A 391 -10.83 6.39 -4.21
C VAL A 391 -11.41 5.35 -3.30
N THR A 392 -12.72 5.15 -3.34
CA THR A 392 -13.40 4.13 -2.54
C THR A 392 -14.56 3.52 -3.29
N GLN A 393 -14.93 2.31 -2.92
CA GLN A 393 -16.17 1.69 -3.39
C GLN A 393 -17.25 1.83 -2.32
N HIS A 394 -18.41 2.33 -2.71
CA HIS A 394 -19.62 2.34 -1.88
C HIS A 394 -20.79 1.82 -2.68
N ARG A 395 -21.47 0.76 -2.18
CA ARG A 395 -22.65 0.14 -2.83
C ARG A 395 -22.44 -0.19 -4.32
N ALA A 396 -21.30 -0.82 -4.63
CA ALA A 396 -20.92 -1.19 -6.00
C ALA A 396 -20.75 -0.01 -6.98
N HIS A 397 -20.49 1.20 -6.46
CA HIS A 397 -20.07 2.37 -7.23
C HIS A 397 -18.71 2.86 -6.76
N ILE A 398 -17.93 3.41 -7.67
CA ILE A 398 -16.62 3.99 -7.41
C ILE A 398 -16.77 5.49 -7.20
N TYR A 399 -16.26 5.95 -6.06
CA TYR A 399 -16.19 7.36 -5.68
C TYR A 399 -14.76 7.85 -5.71
N VAL A 400 -14.55 9.05 -6.23
CA VAL A 400 -13.29 9.79 -6.20
C VAL A 400 -13.50 11.05 -5.37
N ILE A 401 -12.65 11.26 -4.37
CA ILE A 401 -12.76 12.37 -3.41
C ILE A 401 -11.45 13.14 -3.40
N PRO A 402 -11.42 14.42 -3.83
CA PRO A 402 -10.23 15.25 -3.74
C PRO A 402 -9.98 15.70 -2.30
N GLY A 403 -8.69 15.72 -1.92
CA GLY A 403 -8.24 16.19 -0.61
C GLY A 403 -7.00 17.07 -0.72
N THR A 404 -6.89 18.05 0.18
CA THR A 404 -5.69 18.88 0.33
C THR A 404 -5.18 18.76 1.76
N ILE A 405 -3.93 18.34 1.91
CA ILE A 405 -3.29 18.25 3.23
C ILE A 405 -2.85 19.64 3.64
N THR A 406 -3.22 20.04 4.86
CA THR A 406 -2.95 21.37 5.41
C THR A 406 -2.28 21.26 6.77
N LYS A 407 -1.45 22.23 7.09
CA LYS A 407 -0.76 22.37 8.38
C LYS A 407 -1.28 23.63 9.07
N LYS A 408 -1.91 23.47 10.23
CA LYS A 408 -2.49 24.55 11.05
C LYS A 408 -1.75 24.74 12.36
#